data_0178c8b13e82f8f931eea8072cec9cce
#
_entry.id   0178c8b13e82f8f931eea8072cec9cce
#
_cell.length_a   1.000
_cell.length_b   1.000
_cell.length_c   1.000
_cell.angle_alpha   90.00
_cell.angle_beta   90.00
_cell.angle_gamma   90.00
#
_symmetry.space_group_name_H-M   'P 1'
#
loop_
_entity.id
_entity.type
_entity.pdbx_description
1 polymer ?
#
loop_
_entity_poly.entity_id
_entity_poly.type
_entity_poly.pdbx_seq_one_letter_code
_entity_poly.pdbx_strand_id
1 'polypeptide(L)'
;MLMKAWQVVRPRSFGRVDIPIPEIPHDSKDLVLVRTDWAMTCGSDIPFFTGNKRYRNYPLAPGAPIHECVGEVVKSSSDRFRPGQQVLAIPDGDLGLAEFFLAQASKTILLKPETGDPAAACIIQPLSTVINAMDRLGDIRGKSVAVMGLGSIGQMFCWLAKTNGAASVTGIDPVEHRCRFARSMGATETVLRRGIELVHDVRAVPDEWNPPDIIIEAVGHQMNTINDCLELVRKYGTVVAFGVPDNPVYTFEYEIFFRKNILLLGTVTPDWSKYLTKAQDLYLAHREELSRLVTHRLPMRETESAYGLYERHEDGIIKAVLDASAW
;
A
#
# COMPACT_ATOMS: atom_id res chain seq x y z
N MET A 1 32.03 7.87 5.25
CA MET A 1 31.19 9.05 4.88
C MET A 1 29.87 8.90 5.60
N LEU A 2 29.28 9.99 6.12
CA LEU A 2 27.98 9.97 6.78
C LEU A 2 26.87 10.41 5.80
N MET A 3 25.66 9.96 6.05
CA MET A 3 24.43 10.34 5.36
C MET A 3 23.35 10.72 6.37
N LYS A 4 22.38 11.51 5.94
CA LYS A 4 21.20 11.85 6.72
C LYS A 4 20.17 10.72 6.66
N ALA A 5 19.49 10.49 7.77
CA ALA A 5 18.32 9.62 7.87
C ALA A 5 17.31 10.20 8.85
N TRP A 6 16.03 9.90 8.63
CA TRP A 6 15.01 10.09 9.65
C TRP A 6 14.88 8.85 10.51
N GLN A 7 14.59 9.04 11.77
CA GLN A 7 14.39 7.98 12.76
C GLN A 7 13.13 8.28 13.57
N VAL A 8 12.22 7.34 13.70
CA VAL A 8 11.12 7.46 14.67
C VAL A 8 11.74 7.30 16.07
N VAL A 9 11.92 8.41 16.77
CA VAL A 9 12.58 8.44 18.09
C VAL A 9 11.62 8.07 19.23
N ARG A 10 10.34 8.31 19.04
CA ARG A 10 9.21 7.95 19.91
C ARG A 10 7.92 8.00 19.07
N PRO A 11 6.81 7.47 19.57
CA PRO A 11 5.53 7.57 18.87
C PRO A 11 5.22 9.00 18.38
N ARG A 12 4.89 9.11 17.09
CA ARG A 12 4.57 10.36 16.38
C ARG A 12 5.67 11.41 16.37
N SER A 13 6.93 10.98 16.48
CA SER A 13 8.05 11.93 16.47
C SER A 13 9.23 11.38 15.70
N PHE A 14 9.67 12.13 14.70
CA PHE A 14 10.89 11.86 13.96
C PHE A 14 12.05 12.73 14.47
N GLY A 15 13.23 12.15 14.50
CA GLY A 15 14.51 12.85 14.70
C GLY A 15 15.42 12.62 13.50
N ARG A 16 16.15 13.66 13.08
CA ARG A 16 17.19 13.49 12.06
C ARG A 16 18.46 12.97 12.71
N VAL A 17 19.09 11.99 12.09
CA VAL A 17 20.35 11.39 12.52
C VAL A 17 21.33 11.31 11.36
N ASP A 18 22.63 11.39 11.67
CA ASP A 18 23.69 11.15 10.70
C ASP A 18 24.27 9.76 10.97
N ILE A 19 24.26 8.90 9.96
CA ILE A 19 24.70 7.51 10.04
C ILE A 19 25.68 7.18 8.90
N PRO A 20 26.50 6.13 9.02
CA PRO A 20 27.34 5.69 7.91
C PRO A 20 26.51 5.33 6.68
N ILE A 21 27.01 5.70 5.48
CA ILE A 21 26.45 5.18 4.23
C ILE A 21 26.62 3.66 4.24
N PRO A 22 25.53 2.88 3.96
CA PRO A 22 25.65 1.42 3.94
C PRO A 22 26.56 0.95 2.80
N GLU A 23 27.29 -0.13 3.03
CA GLU A 23 28.19 -0.73 2.06
C GLU A 23 27.64 -2.07 1.59
N ILE A 24 27.83 -2.36 0.30
CA ILE A 24 27.54 -3.69 -0.22
C ILE A 24 28.65 -4.64 0.24
N PRO A 25 28.32 -5.73 0.99
CA PRO A 25 29.32 -6.73 1.39
C PRO A 25 30.05 -7.33 0.19
N HIS A 26 31.34 -7.60 0.36
CA HIS A 26 32.21 -8.07 -0.73
C HIS A 26 31.76 -9.37 -1.40
N ASP A 27 31.14 -10.26 -0.67
CA ASP A 27 30.64 -11.56 -1.10
C ASP A 27 29.19 -11.53 -1.59
N SER A 28 28.51 -10.38 -1.50
CA SER A 28 27.14 -10.21 -1.98
C SER A 28 27.08 -10.09 -3.50
N LYS A 29 26.14 -10.81 -4.13
CA LYS A 29 25.96 -10.85 -5.60
C LYS A 29 24.67 -10.20 -6.08
N ASP A 30 23.77 -9.80 -5.20
CA ASP A 30 22.41 -9.38 -5.55
C ASP A 30 21.93 -8.14 -4.81
N LEU A 31 22.84 -7.23 -4.47
CA LEU A 31 22.50 -5.98 -3.81
C LEU A 31 22.76 -4.76 -4.70
N VAL A 32 21.93 -3.76 -4.53
CA VAL A 32 22.11 -2.41 -5.09
C VAL A 32 22.12 -1.39 -3.97
N LEU A 33 23.03 -0.43 -4.03
CA LEU A 33 23.02 0.79 -3.22
C LEU A 33 22.34 1.87 -4.04
N VAL A 34 21.25 2.40 -3.52
CA VAL A 34 20.42 3.39 -4.18
C VAL A 34 20.49 4.70 -3.41
N ARG A 35 20.70 5.81 -4.11
CA ARG A 35 20.45 7.17 -3.60
C ARG A 35 18.96 7.44 -3.73
N THR A 36 18.32 7.82 -2.63
CA THR A 36 16.89 8.15 -2.59
C THR A 36 16.64 9.47 -3.33
N ASP A 37 15.75 9.46 -4.31
CA ASP A 37 15.22 10.67 -4.92
C ASP A 37 13.79 10.96 -4.40
N TRP A 38 12.97 9.91 -4.28
CA TRP A 38 11.59 9.98 -3.80
C TRP A 38 11.26 8.80 -2.89
N ALA A 39 10.51 9.07 -1.83
CA ALA A 39 10.00 8.05 -0.93
C ALA A 39 8.51 8.32 -0.64
N MET A 40 7.67 7.27 -0.65
CA MET A 40 6.22 7.42 -0.54
C MET A 40 5.69 6.73 0.72
N THR A 41 4.82 7.44 1.47
CA THR A 41 4.20 6.92 2.68
C THR A 41 3.21 5.79 2.40
N CYS A 42 3.14 4.81 3.29
CA CYS A 42 2.22 3.69 3.21
C CYS A 42 1.37 3.56 4.48
N GLY A 43 0.17 2.97 4.35
CA GLY A 43 -0.68 2.66 5.51
C GLY A 43 0.00 1.70 6.50
N SER A 44 0.81 0.77 5.99
CA SER A 44 1.59 -0.17 6.80
C SER A 44 2.69 0.49 7.65
N ASP A 45 3.08 1.74 7.34
CA ASP A 45 4.06 2.49 8.12
C ASP A 45 3.45 3.09 9.40
N ILE A 46 2.13 3.33 9.40
CA ILE A 46 1.44 4.07 10.46
C ILE A 46 1.57 3.41 11.84
N PRO A 47 1.47 2.08 12.00
CA PRO A 47 1.68 1.43 13.29
C PRO A 47 3.07 1.68 13.88
N PHE A 48 4.11 1.80 13.03
CA PHE A 48 5.47 2.13 13.44
C PHE A 48 5.58 3.59 13.91
N PHE A 49 4.91 4.49 13.20
CA PHE A 49 4.89 5.92 13.57
C PHE A 49 4.09 6.16 14.83
N THR A 50 2.91 5.54 14.99
CA THR A 50 1.98 5.80 16.11
C THR A 50 2.33 5.07 17.39
N GLY A 51 3.19 4.06 17.35
CA GLY A 51 3.54 3.27 18.52
C GLY A 51 2.50 2.22 18.89
N ASN A 52 1.95 1.53 17.90
CA ASN A 52 1.09 0.38 18.13
C ASN A 52 1.75 -0.65 19.06
N LYS A 53 0.95 -1.39 19.82
CA LYS A 53 1.40 -2.40 20.82
C LYS A 53 2.44 -3.40 20.29
N ARG A 54 2.46 -3.66 18.98
CA ARG A 54 3.44 -4.52 18.31
C ARG A 54 4.82 -3.87 18.18
N TYR A 55 4.88 -2.53 18.10
CA TYR A 55 6.10 -1.75 17.85
C TYR A 55 6.36 -0.83 19.03
N ARG A 56 6.94 -1.37 20.12
CA ARG A 56 7.15 -0.64 21.38
C ARG A 56 8.60 -0.19 21.62
N ASN A 57 9.54 -0.72 20.84
CA ASN A 57 10.95 -0.45 21.05
C ASN A 57 11.37 0.75 20.20
N TYR A 58 11.43 1.91 20.82
CA TYR A 58 11.97 3.13 20.22
C TYR A 58 13.32 3.46 20.81
N PRO A 59 14.20 4.14 20.06
CA PRO A 59 14.00 4.56 18.67
C PRO A 59 13.99 3.37 17.70
N LEU A 60 13.28 3.50 16.56
CA LEU A 60 13.35 2.53 15.47
C LEU A 60 14.72 2.60 14.77
N ALA A 61 15.01 1.66 13.87
CA ALA A 61 16.18 1.76 13.02
C ALA A 61 16.14 3.06 12.19
N PRO A 62 17.27 3.77 12.03
CA PRO A 62 17.34 4.91 11.13
C PRO A 62 16.92 4.54 9.70
N GLY A 63 16.07 5.34 9.09
CA GLY A 63 15.50 5.07 7.76
C GLY A 63 14.14 4.38 7.76
N ALA A 64 13.74 3.72 8.87
CA ALA A 64 12.42 3.07 8.97
C ALA A 64 11.30 4.11 9.21
N PRO A 65 10.08 3.81 8.72
CA PRO A 65 9.57 2.55 8.16
C PRO A 65 9.16 2.62 6.67
N ILE A 66 9.86 3.28 5.79
CA ILE A 66 9.41 3.49 4.42
C ILE A 66 9.98 2.48 3.42
N HIS A 67 9.16 2.01 2.45
CA HIS A 67 9.54 0.94 1.52
C HIS A 67 9.08 1.16 0.06
N GLU A 68 8.48 2.30 -0.26
CA GLU A 68 8.06 2.66 -1.61
C GLU A 68 8.99 3.75 -2.14
N CYS A 69 10.15 3.39 -2.74
CA CYS A 69 11.20 4.33 -3.06
C CYS A 69 11.61 4.30 -4.55
N VAL A 70 11.90 5.49 -5.06
CA VAL A 70 12.53 5.71 -6.37
C VAL A 70 13.86 6.43 -6.15
N GLY A 71 14.89 6.06 -6.90
CA GLY A 71 16.19 6.67 -6.78
C GLY A 71 17.17 6.21 -7.85
N GLU A 72 18.41 6.65 -7.69
CA GLU A 72 19.50 6.35 -8.61
C GLU A 72 20.45 5.30 -8.03
N VAL A 73 20.79 4.31 -8.83
CA VAL A 73 21.82 3.31 -8.46
C VAL A 73 23.19 3.99 -8.33
N VAL A 74 23.80 3.89 -7.16
CA VAL A 74 25.16 4.40 -6.90
C VAL A 74 26.20 3.29 -7.06
N LYS A 75 25.86 2.08 -6.59
CA LYS A 75 26.73 0.90 -6.65
C LYS A 75 25.86 -0.36 -6.78
N SER A 76 26.37 -1.35 -7.48
CA SER A 76 25.68 -2.65 -7.65
C SER A 76 26.65 -3.80 -7.58
N SER A 77 26.28 -4.87 -6.90
CA SER A 77 26.91 -6.20 -7.01
C SER A 77 26.14 -7.14 -7.95
N SER A 78 25.01 -6.70 -8.49
CA SER A 78 24.20 -7.46 -9.45
C SER A 78 24.53 -7.05 -10.89
N ASP A 79 24.57 -8.02 -11.79
CA ASP A 79 24.76 -7.78 -13.23
C ASP A 79 23.56 -7.07 -13.90
N ARG A 80 22.43 -6.97 -13.20
CA ARG A 80 21.21 -6.36 -13.71
C ARG A 80 21.21 -4.82 -13.69
N PHE A 81 22.02 -4.21 -12.84
CA PHE A 81 21.99 -2.78 -12.57
C PHE A 81 23.38 -2.14 -12.70
N ARG A 82 23.42 -0.87 -13.12
CA ARG A 82 24.63 -0.07 -13.29
C ARG A 82 24.46 1.29 -12.58
N PRO A 83 25.53 1.89 -12.05
CA PRO A 83 25.50 3.26 -11.53
C PRO A 83 24.92 4.25 -12.53
N GLY A 84 24.14 5.22 -12.03
CA GLY A 84 23.44 6.24 -12.83
C GLY A 84 22.07 5.83 -13.33
N GLN A 85 21.65 4.58 -13.17
CA GLN A 85 20.33 4.12 -13.60
C GLN A 85 19.25 4.50 -12.57
N GLN A 86 18.12 5.01 -13.08
CA GLN A 86 16.92 5.25 -12.26
C GLN A 86 16.17 3.95 -12.00
N VAL A 87 15.84 3.72 -10.76
CA VAL A 87 15.18 2.49 -10.30
C VAL A 87 14.04 2.80 -9.34
N LEU A 88 13.03 1.93 -9.37
CA LEU A 88 12.16 1.73 -8.23
C LEU A 88 12.74 0.55 -7.43
N ALA A 89 12.93 0.74 -6.14
CA ALA A 89 13.53 -0.26 -5.27
C ALA A 89 12.84 -0.30 -3.90
N ILE A 90 12.68 -1.50 -3.36
CA ILE A 90 12.17 -1.71 -2.01
C ILE A 90 13.37 -1.79 -1.07
N PRO A 91 13.57 -0.81 -0.18
CA PRO A 91 14.67 -0.81 0.78
C PRO A 91 14.67 -2.06 1.67
N ASP A 92 15.84 -2.65 1.87
CA ASP A 92 15.98 -3.74 2.84
C ASP A 92 15.68 -3.22 4.25
N GLY A 93 14.83 -3.95 4.99
CA GLY A 93 14.38 -3.56 6.32
C GLY A 93 13.48 -2.31 6.35
N ASP A 94 12.91 -1.91 5.20
CA ASP A 94 12.07 -0.71 5.06
C ASP A 94 12.79 0.59 5.48
N LEU A 95 14.08 0.71 5.17
CA LEU A 95 14.96 1.81 5.61
C LEU A 95 15.09 2.94 4.58
N GLY A 96 14.02 3.28 3.88
CA GLY A 96 14.03 4.26 2.78
C GLY A 96 14.00 5.73 3.19
N LEU A 97 13.74 6.08 4.47
CA LEU A 97 13.86 7.45 4.98
C LEU A 97 15.31 7.84 5.25
N ALA A 98 16.18 7.62 4.27
CA ALA A 98 17.60 7.89 4.32
C ALA A 98 18.11 8.36 2.94
N GLU A 99 19.24 9.10 2.90
CA GLU A 99 19.83 9.55 1.63
C GLU A 99 20.25 8.37 0.74
N PHE A 100 20.64 7.24 1.35
CA PHE A 100 21.01 6.02 0.65
C PHE A 100 20.45 4.81 1.37
N PHE A 101 20.07 3.79 0.62
CA PHE A 101 19.62 2.51 1.15
C PHE A 101 20.13 1.33 0.31
N LEU A 102 20.21 0.16 0.92
CA LEU A 102 20.42 -1.10 0.21
C LEU A 102 19.08 -1.71 -0.19
N ALA A 103 19.05 -2.33 -1.36
CA ALA A 103 17.93 -3.13 -1.81
C ALA A 103 18.41 -4.39 -2.54
N GLN A 104 17.61 -5.45 -2.46
CA GLN A 104 17.86 -6.66 -3.24
C GLN A 104 17.55 -6.44 -4.72
N ALA A 105 18.37 -6.97 -5.60
CA ALA A 105 18.14 -6.89 -7.04
C ALA A 105 16.78 -7.51 -7.46
N SER A 106 16.30 -8.53 -6.74
CA SER A 106 14.99 -9.14 -6.96
C SER A 106 13.80 -8.23 -6.58
N LYS A 107 14.05 -7.21 -5.75
CA LYS A 107 13.07 -6.20 -5.31
C LYS A 107 13.29 -4.83 -5.97
N THR A 108 14.03 -4.82 -7.06
CA THR A 108 14.41 -3.60 -7.79
C THR A 108 14.10 -3.76 -9.27
N ILE A 109 13.55 -2.72 -9.89
CA ILE A 109 13.35 -2.64 -11.34
C ILE A 109 13.92 -1.34 -11.90
N LEU A 110 14.40 -1.39 -13.13
CA LEU A 110 14.74 -0.21 -13.91
C LEU A 110 13.46 0.57 -14.23
N LEU A 111 13.45 1.86 -13.98
CA LEU A 111 12.38 2.71 -14.47
C LEU A 111 12.58 2.97 -15.97
N LYS A 112 11.52 2.73 -16.75
CA LYS A 112 11.51 3.03 -18.17
C LYS A 112 11.45 4.54 -18.39
N PRO A 113 12.10 5.09 -19.42
CA PRO A 113 12.07 6.55 -19.69
C PRO A 113 10.64 7.10 -19.81
N GLU A 114 9.70 6.29 -20.31
CA GLU A 114 8.29 6.63 -20.49
C GLU A 114 7.53 6.76 -19.16
N THR A 115 8.13 6.37 -18.05
CA THR A 115 7.54 6.52 -16.70
C THR A 115 7.21 7.99 -16.41
N GLY A 116 8.00 8.92 -16.92
CA GLY A 116 7.76 10.36 -16.79
C GLY A 116 8.12 10.84 -15.39
N ASP A 117 7.11 11.10 -14.56
CA ASP A 117 7.28 11.62 -13.20
C ASP A 117 7.78 10.54 -12.21
N PRO A 118 9.04 10.62 -11.74
CA PRO A 118 9.60 9.61 -10.83
C PRO A 118 8.88 9.58 -9.47
N ALA A 119 8.37 10.72 -9.02
CA ALA A 119 7.62 10.79 -7.76
C ALA A 119 6.35 9.94 -7.81
N ALA A 120 5.60 10.05 -8.91
CA ALA A 120 4.40 9.24 -9.12
C ALA A 120 4.72 7.76 -9.36
N ALA A 121 5.92 7.45 -9.87
CA ALA A 121 6.34 6.06 -10.11
C ALA A 121 6.46 5.22 -8.84
N CYS A 122 6.61 5.83 -7.65
CA CYS A 122 6.57 5.11 -6.38
C CYS A 122 5.29 4.27 -6.22
N ILE A 123 4.19 4.66 -6.90
CA ILE A 123 2.90 3.93 -6.91
C ILE A 123 3.01 2.51 -7.49
N ILE A 124 4.02 2.23 -8.30
CA ILE A 124 4.26 0.91 -8.92
C ILE A 124 4.46 -0.15 -7.85
N GLN A 125 5.10 0.19 -6.72
CA GLN A 125 5.33 -0.77 -5.65
C GLN A 125 4.01 -1.28 -5.05
N PRO A 126 3.13 -0.43 -4.47
CA PRO A 126 1.86 -0.92 -3.92
C PRO A 126 0.92 -1.46 -5.00
N LEU A 127 0.94 -0.93 -6.22
CA LEU A 127 0.17 -1.47 -7.34
C LEU A 127 0.55 -2.94 -7.63
N SER A 128 1.82 -3.31 -7.48
CA SER A 128 2.29 -4.69 -7.67
C SER A 128 1.63 -5.68 -6.72
N THR A 129 1.39 -5.27 -5.47
CA THR A 129 0.72 -6.10 -4.47
C THR A 129 -0.76 -6.30 -4.79
N VAL A 130 -1.42 -5.23 -5.26
CA VAL A 130 -2.84 -5.28 -5.65
C VAL A 130 -3.03 -6.14 -6.90
N ILE A 131 -2.14 -6.03 -7.90
CA ILE A 131 -2.17 -6.89 -9.10
C ILE A 131 -1.98 -8.36 -8.70
N ASN A 132 -1.06 -8.67 -7.79
CA ASN A 132 -0.89 -10.03 -7.28
C ASN A 132 -2.18 -10.56 -6.65
N ALA A 133 -2.87 -9.75 -5.87
CA ALA A 133 -4.13 -10.13 -5.25
C ALA A 133 -5.22 -10.40 -6.30
N MET A 134 -5.33 -9.55 -7.32
CA MET A 134 -6.30 -9.71 -8.41
C MET A 134 -6.00 -10.95 -9.27
N ASP A 135 -4.72 -11.24 -9.55
CA ASP A 135 -4.34 -12.46 -10.27
C ASP A 135 -4.69 -13.73 -9.49
N ARG A 136 -4.52 -13.72 -8.16
CA ARG A 136 -4.91 -14.83 -7.28
C ARG A 136 -6.42 -14.99 -7.16
N LEU A 137 -7.15 -13.87 -7.18
CA LEU A 137 -8.62 -13.87 -7.16
C LEU A 137 -9.20 -14.46 -8.47
N GLY A 138 -8.50 -14.26 -9.59
CA GLY A 138 -8.89 -14.78 -10.89
C GLY A 138 -9.93 -13.94 -11.63
N ASP A 139 -10.79 -14.57 -12.42
CA ASP A 139 -11.77 -13.85 -13.28
C ASP A 139 -12.92 -13.26 -12.45
N ILE A 140 -13.06 -11.95 -12.55
CA ILE A 140 -14.10 -11.17 -11.87
C ILE A 140 -15.10 -10.52 -12.83
N ARG A 141 -15.02 -10.81 -14.13
CA ARG A 141 -15.92 -10.22 -15.13
C ARG A 141 -17.38 -10.56 -14.81
N GLY A 142 -18.20 -9.52 -14.82
CA GLY A 142 -19.63 -9.64 -14.50
C GLY A 142 -19.96 -9.87 -13.03
N LYS A 143 -18.97 -9.91 -12.12
CA LYS A 143 -19.21 -10.04 -10.69
C LYS A 143 -19.39 -8.69 -10.01
N SER A 144 -20.14 -8.67 -8.92
CA SER A 144 -20.22 -7.54 -8.00
C SER A 144 -19.07 -7.60 -6.99
N VAL A 145 -18.32 -6.49 -6.85
CA VAL A 145 -17.15 -6.38 -5.98
C VAL A 145 -17.37 -5.26 -4.98
N ALA A 146 -17.19 -5.53 -3.68
CA ALA A 146 -17.10 -4.48 -2.67
C ALA A 146 -15.67 -4.35 -2.17
N VAL A 147 -15.24 -3.12 -1.86
CA VAL A 147 -13.94 -2.81 -1.29
C VAL A 147 -14.15 -2.09 0.04
N MET A 148 -13.80 -2.73 1.14
CA MET A 148 -13.83 -2.16 2.48
C MET A 148 -12.47 -1.55 2.81
N GLY A 149 -12.47 -0.22 3.06
CA GLY A 149 -11.28 0.60 3.21
C GLY A 149 -10.84 1.22 1.89
N LEU A 150 -11.03 2.53 1.75
CA LEU A 150 -10.71 3.32 0.55
C LEU A 150 -9.45 4.17 0.74
N GLY A 151 -8.45 3.66 1.44
CA GLY A 151 -7.08 4.18 1.38
C GLY A 151 -6.47 3.97 -0.01
N SER A 152 -5.18 4.26 -0.18
CA SER A 152 -4.52 4.10 -1.48
C SER A 152 -4.68 2.71 -2.10
N ILE A 153 -4.61 1.67 -1.29
CA ILE A 153 -4.80 0.27 -1.71
C ILE A 153 -6.25 0.04 -2.18
N GLY A 154 -7.24 0.48 -1.38
CA GLY A 154 -8.65 0.32 -1.77
C GLY A 154 -9.01 1.09 -3.04
N GLN A 155 -8.41 2.27 -3.27
CA GLN A 155 -8.55 3.02 -4.52
C GLN A 155 -8.04 2.22 -5.72
N MET A 156 -6.86 1.57 -5.59
CA MET A 156 -6.30 0.71 -6.64
C MET A 156 -7.18 -0.53 -6.88
N PHE A 157 -7.75 -1.13 -5.83
CA PHE A 157 -8.71 -2.24 -5.99
C PHE A 157 -9.98 -1.80 -6.72
N CYS A 158 -10.54 -0.64 -6.40
CA CYS A 158 -11.70 -0.11 -7.13
C CYS A 158 -11.38 0.07 -8.62
N TRP A 159 -10.23 0.68 -8.91
CA TRP A 159 -9.77 0.90 -10.28
C TRP A 159 -9.54 -0.42 -11.03
N LEU A 160 -8.81 -1.38 -10.44
CA LEU A 160 -8.54 -2.68 -11.06
C LEU A 160 -9.80 -3.52 -11.22
N ALA A 161 -10.72 -3.51 -10.23
CA ALA A 161 -11.99 -4.22 -10.36
C ALA A 161 -12.80 -3.70 -11.54
N LYS A 162 -12.88 -2.37 -11.70
CA LYS A 162 -13.56 -1.75 -12.86
C LYS A 162 -12.87 -2.10 -14.17
N THR A 163 -11.54 -1.96 -14.24
CA THR A 163 -10.74 -2.24 -15.44
C THR A 163 -10.83 -3.72 -15.85
N ASN A 164 -10.91 -4.63 -14.88
CA ASN A 164 -11.06 -6.07 -15.11
C ASN A 164 -12.51 -6.53 -15.36
N GLY A 165 -13.44 -5.58 -15.54
CA GLY A 165 -14.80 -5.88 -15.99
C GLY A 165 -15.77 -6.35 -14.91
N ALA A 166 -15.56 -5.97 -13.64
CA ALA A 166 -16.59 -6.13 -12.62
C ALA A 166 -17.90 -5.43 -13.04
N ALA A 167 -19.03 -6.06 -12.78
CA ALA A 167 -20.36 -5.50 -13.10
C ALA A 167 -20.67 -4.27 -12.25
N SER A 168 -20.29 -4.32 -10.97
CA SER A 168 -20.38 -3.20 -10.04
C SER A 168 -19.19 -3.19 -9.09
N VAL A 169 -18.82 -2.00 -8.61
CA VAL A 169 -17.76 -1.80 -7.62
C VAL A 169 -18.30 -0.89 -6.52
N THR A 170 -18.50 -1.42 -5.32
CA THR A 170 -18.99 -0.69 -4.15
C THR A 170 -17.82 -0.37 -3.21
N GLY A 171 -17.51 0.91 -3.02
CA GLY A 171 -16.50 1.34 -2.05
C GLY A 171 -17.11 1.63 -0.67
N ILE A 172 -16.51 1.14 0.41
CA ILE A 172 -16.99 1.31 1.80
C ILE A 172 -15.88 1.97 2.62
N ASP A 173 -16.12 3.17 3.15
CA ASP A 173 -15.16 3.89 4.00
C ASP A 173 -15.89 4.97 4.83
N PRO A 174 -15.51 5.24 6.08
CA PRO A 174 -16.11 6.31 6.88
C PRO A 174 -15.63 7.72 6.50
N VAL A 175 -14.65 7.86 5.61
CA VAL A 175 -14.02 9.13 5.24
C VAL A 175 -14.57 9.63 3.91
N GLU A 176 -15.28 10.75 3.94
CA GLU A 176 -16.03 11.28 2.78
C GLU A 176 -15.15 11.55 1.55
N HIS A 177 -13.97 12.17 1.73
CA HIS A 177 -13.10 12.48 0.59
C HIS A 177 -12.58 11.21 -0.10
N ARG A 178 -12.36 10.12 0.65
CA ARG A 178 -11.96 8.81 0.10
C ARG A 178 -13.10 8.19 -0.73
N CYS A 179 -14.33 8.30 -0.25
CA CYS A 179 -15.50 7.87 -1.02
C CYS A 179 -15.66 8.66 -2.32
N ARG A 180 -15.50 9.99 -2.28
CA ARG A 180 -15.52 10.83 -3.49
C ARG A 180 -14.41 10.46 -4.46
N PHE A 181 -13.20 10.24 -3.97
CA PHE A 181 -12.06 9.85 -4.79
C PHE A 181 -12.27 8.48 -5.43
N ALA A 182 -12.83 7.50 -4.70
CA ALA A 182 -13.09 6.15 -5.21
C ALA A 182 -14.03 6.13 -6.42
N ARG A 183 -15.02 7.00 -6.46
CA ARG A 183 -15.89 7.17 -7.65
C ARG A 183 -15.07 7.55 -8.89
N SER A 184 -14.08 8.39 -8.74
CA SER A 184 -13.17 8.77 -9.82
C SER A 184 -12.17 7.67 -10.19
N MET A 185 -11.99 6.67 -9.31
CA MET A 185 -11.17 5.49 -9.51
C MET A 185 -12.00 4.24 -9.90
N GLY A 186 -13.25 4.42 -10.32
CA GLY A 186 -14.05 3.33 -10.89
C GLY A 186 -15.08 2.70 -9.97
N ALA A 187 -15.20 3.13 -8.70
CA ALA A 187 -16.31 2.72 -7.86
C ALA A 187 -17.65 3.22 -8.47
N THR A 188 -18.59 2.30 -8.69
CA THR A 188 -19.92 2.62 -9.22
C THR A 188 -20.79 3.27 -8.15
N GLU A 189 -20.55 2.91 -6.91
CA GLU A 189 -21.20 3.50 -5.74
C GLU A 189 -20.25 3.51 -4.54
N THR A 190 -20.59 4.31 -3.52
CA THR A 190 -19.83 4.37 -2.27
C THR A 190 -20.75 4.46 -1.07
N VAL A 191 -20.40 3.76 0.00
CA VAL A 191 -21.10 3.73 1.27
C VAL A 191 -20.24 4.44 2.32
N LEU A 192 -20.71 5.57 2.83
CA LEU A 192 -20.03 6.36 3.86
C LEU A 192 -20.35 5.78 5.24
N ARG A 193 -19.72 4.65 5.58
CA ARG A 193 -19.90 3.88 6.82
C ARG A 193 -18.62 3.16 7.22
N ARG A 194 -18.47 2.91 8.52
CA ARG A 194 -17.57 1.86 9.00
C ARG A 194 -18.18 0.49 8.72
N GLY A 195 -17.35 -0.56 8.61
CA GLY A 195 -17.84 -1.92 8.36
C GLY A 195 -18.90 -2.35 9.36
N ILE A 196 -18.65 -2.18 10.66
CA ILE A 196 -19.58 -2.55 11.73
C ILE A 196 -20.90 -1.76 11.68
N GLU A 197 -20.87 -0.48 11.29
CA GLU A 197 -22.07 0.34 11.13
C GLU A 197 -22.92 -0.18 9.98
N LEU A 198 -22.27 -0.51 8.85
CA LEU A 198 -22.96 -1.10 7.71
C LEU A 198 -23.56 -2.47 8.05
N VAL A 199 -22.86 -3.31 8.82
CA VAL A 199 -23.40 -4.60 9.28
C VAL A 199 -24.67 -4.39 10.14
N HIS A 200 -24.68 -3.37 11.01
CA HIS A 200 -25.86 -3.03 11.80
C HIS A 200 -27.01 -2.55 10.92
N ASP A 201 -26.75 -1.66 9.94
CA ASP A 201 -27.76 -1.17 8.98
C ASP A 201 -28.36 -2.35 8.19
N VAL A 202 -27.53 -3.25 7.66
CA VAL A 202 -27.96 -4.43 6.91
C VAL A 202 -28.78 -5.41 7.76
N ARG A 203 -28.42 -5.61 9.02
CA ARG A 203 -29.23 -6.46 9.93
C ARG A 203 -30.58 -5.85 10.24
N ALA A 204 -30.67 -4.51 10.30
CA ALA A 204 -31.93 -3.80 10.54
C ALA A 204 -32.84 -3.81 9.31
N VAL A 205 -32.30 -3.63 8.11
CA VAL A 205 -33.02 -3.55 6.85
C VAL A 205 -32.30 -4.40 5.79
N PRO A 206 -32.40 -5.73 5.82
CA PRO A 206 -31.64 -6.63 4.94
C PRO A 206 -31.89 -6.42 3.45
N ASP A 207 -33.10 -6.02 3.06
CA ASP A 207 -33.50 -5.85 1.67
C ASP A 207 -32.87 -4.62 0.99
N GLU A 208 -32.27 -3.71 1.75
CA GLU A 208 -31.55 -2.55 1.21
C GLU A 208 -30.08 -2.87 0.86
N TRP A 209 -29.58 -4.04 1.25
CA TRP A 209 -28.23 -4.47 0.92
C TRP A 209 -28.23 -5.57 -0.14
N ASN A 210 -27.50 -5.34 -1.23
CA ASN A 210 -27.25 -6.37 -2.24
C ASN A 210 -25.88 -6.99 -1.96
N PRO A 211 -25.79 -8.19 -1.34
CA PRO A 211 -24.54 -8.79 -0.95
C PRO A 211 -23.63 -9.05 -2.15
N PRO A 212 -22.38 -8.54 -2.18
CA PRO A 212 -21.48 -8.71 -3.31
C PRO A 212 -20.99 -10.15 -3.47
N ASP A 213 -20.59 -10.50 -4.70
CA ASP A 213 -19.91 -11.77 -5.01
C ASP A 213 -18.56 -11.85 -4.31
N ILE A 214 -17.86 -10.71 -4.24
CA ILE A 214 -16.51 -10.58 -3.71
C ILE A 214 -16.46 -9.36 -2.81
N ILE A 215 -15.86 -9.49 -1.64
CA ILE A 215 -15.51 -8.36 -0.78
C ILE A 215 -14.02 -8.37 -0.46
N ILE A 216 -13.37 -7.24 -0.64
CA ILE A 216 -11.94 -7.07 -0.39
C ILE A 216 -11.77 -6.26 0.89
N GLU A 217 -11.16 -6.86 1.91
CA GLU A 217 -10.77 -6.19 3.14
C GLU A 217 -9.42 -5.49 2.93
N ALA A 218 -9.42 -4.17 2.81
CA ALA A 218 -8.27 -3.31 2.55
C ALA A 218 -8.05 -2.25 3.64
N VAL A 219 -8.65 -2.42 4.82
CA VAL A 219 -8.49 -1.52 5.98
C VAL A 219 -7.17 -1.81 6.69
N GLY A 220 -6.97 -3.07 7.08
CA GLY A 220 -5.86 -3.49 7.93
C GLY A 220 -5.92 -2.87 9.34
N HIS A 221 -4.97 -3.25 10.21
CA HIS A 221 -4.77 -2.67 11.54
C HIS A 221 -6.01 -2.70 12.47
N GLN A 222 -7.06 -3.44 12.09
CA GLN A 222 -8.29 -3.63 12.85
C GLN A 222 -8.66 -5.12 12.89
N MET A 223 -9.11 -5.60 14.07
CA MET A 223 -9.38 -7.02 14.25
C MET A 223 -10.73 -7.47 13.68
N ASN A 224 -11.70 -6.57 13.55
CA ASN A 224 -13.09 -6.94 13.28
C ASN A 224 -13.49 -6.78 11.79
N THR A 225 -12.76 -6.04 10.99
CA THR A 225 -13.13 -5.75 9.59
C THR A 225 -13.29 -7.01 8.73
N ILE A 226 -12.51 -8.06 9.04
CA ILE A 226 -12.66 -9.35 8.36
C ILE A 226 -14.03 -9.99 8.66
N ASN A 227 -14.53 -9.87 9.91
CA ASN A 227 -15.83 -10.40 10.31
C ASN A 227 -16.96 -9.58 9.68
N ASP A 228 -16.80 -8.26 9.59
CA ASP A 228 -17.74 -7.40 8.86
C ASP A 228 -17.84 -7.84 7.38
N CYS A 229 -16.72 -8.18 6.74
CA CYS A 229 -16.70 -8.70 5.38
C CYS A 229 -17.42 -10.06 5.26
N LEU A 230 -17.27 -10.97 6.23
CA LEU A 230 -17.97 -12.25 6.25
C LEU A 230 -19.50 -12.07 6.33
N GLU A 231 -19.95 -11.08 7.11
CA GLU A 231 -21.37 -10.75 7.22
C GLU A 231 -21.94 -10.18 5.93
N LEU A 232 -21.21 -9.28 5.28
CA LEU A 232 -21.68 -8.50 4.15
C LEU A 232 -21.61 -9.23 2.81
N VAL A 233 -20.74 -10.24 2.66
CA VAL A 233 -20.60 -11.02 1.42
C VAL A 233 -21.77 -12.01 1.27
N ARG A 234 -22.17 -12.33 0.04
CA ARG A 234 -23.22 -13.35 -0.23
C ARG A 234 -22.79 -14.77 0.14
N LYS A 235 -23.76 -15.69 0.19
CA LYS A 235 -23.46 -17.14 0.22
C LYS A 235 -22.66 -17.52 -1.03
N TYR A 236 -21.68 -18.43 -0.84
CA TYR A 236 -20.74 -18.85 -1.88
C TYR A 236 -19.91 -17.68 -2.44
N GLY A 237 -19.78 -16.60 -1.68
CA GLY A 237 -18.95 -15.45 -2.04
C GLY A 237 -17.48 -15.64 -1.66
N THR A 238 -16.68 -14.65 -2.03
CA THR A 238 -15.24 -14.62 -1.73
C THR A 238 -14.91 -13.41 -0.87
N VAL A 239 -14.16 -13.62 0.21
CA VAL A 239 -13.55 -12.55 1.01
C VAL A 239 -12.04 -12.57 0.75
N VAL A 240 -11.49 -11.44 0.31
CA VAL A 240 -10.05 -11.26 0.15
C VAL A 240 -9.51 -10.52 1.36
N ALA A 241 -8.68 -11.18 2.16
CA ALA A 241 -7.98 -10.59 3.29
C ALA A 241 -6.65 -9.99 2.78
N PHE A 242 -6.60 -8.68 2.66
CA PHE A 242 -5.44 -7.94 2.16
C PHE A 242 -4.86 -6.98 3.20
N GLY A 243 -5.70 -6.40 4.05
CA GLY A 243 -5.26 -5.46 5.08
C GLY A 243 -4.22 -6.06 6.02
N VAL A 244 -3.15 -5.29 6.30
CA VAL A 244 -2.05 -5.76 7.16
C VAL A 244 -2.54 -5.94 8.60
N PRO A 245 -2.38 -7.14 9.22
CA PRO A 245 -2.84 -7.40 10.56
C PRO A 245 -1.86 -6.85 11.62
N ASP A 246 -2.40 -6.28 12.69
CA ASP A 246 -1.59 -5.83 13.85
C ASP A 246 -1.21 -6.97 14.80
N ASN A 247 -2.01 -8.03 14.82
CA ASN A 247 -1.80 -9.20 15.67
C ASN A 247 -1.65 -10.48 14.83
N PRO A 248 -0.87 -11.46 15.28
CA PRO A 248 -0.72 -12.72 14.58
C PRO A 248 -1.98 -13.60 14.65
N VAL A 249 -2.89 -13.32 15.59
CA VAL A 249 -4.12 -14.08 15.81
C VAL A 249 -5.29 -13.11 15.90
N TYR A 250 -6.31 -13.36 15.08
CA TYR A 250 -7.57 -12.62 15.06
C TYR A 250 -8.74 -13.54 15.43
N THR A 251 -9.75 -13.00 16.13
CA THR A 251 -11.02 -13.66 16.33
C THR A 251 -11.77 -13.73 15.00
N PHE A 252 -12.33 -14.88 14.70
CA PHE A 252 -12.94 -15.19 13.42
C PHE A 252 -14.36 -15.75 13.63
N GLU A 253 -15.33 -15.16 12.95
CA GLU A 253 -16.74 -15.59 12.96
C GLU A 253 -16.92 -16.88 12.15
N TYR A 254 -16.45 -18.00 12.72
CA TYR A 254 -16.35 -19.27 12.03
C TYR A 254 -17.71 -19.81 11.55
N GLU A 255 -18.79 -19.62 12.32
CA GLU A 255 -20.13 -20.10 11.95
C GLU A 255 -20.62 -19.41 10.67
N ILE A 256 -20.43 -18.10 10.54
CA ILE A 256 -20.82 -17.33 9.36
C ILE A 256 -20.04 -17.80 8.14
N PHE A 257 -18.72 -17.89 8.27
CA PHE A 257 -17.83 -18.40 7.23
C PHE A 257 -18.28 -19.79 6.76
N PHE A 258 -18.50 -20.73 7.69
CA PHE A 258 -18.89 -22.09 7.40
C PHE A 258 -20.27 -22.19 6.74
N ARG A 259 -21.29 -21.52 7.33
CA ARG A 259 -22.68 -21.63 6.84
C ARG A 259 -22.92 -20.90 5.50
N LYS A 260 -22.18 -19.84 5.23
CA LYS A 260 -22.25 -19.16 3.94
C LYS A 260 -21.38 -19.83 2.85
N ASN A 261 -20.58 -20.86 3.18
CA ASN A 261 -19.64 -21.50 2.24
C ASN A 261 -18.69 -20.48 1.58
N ILE A 262 -18.09 -19.61 2.38
CA ILE A 262 -17.26 -18.51 1.89
C ILE A 262 -15.88 -19.05 1.51
N LEU A 263 -15.31 -18.55 0.39
CA LEU A 263 -13.90 -18.68 0.10
C LEU A 263 -13.15 -17.50 0.75
N LEU A 264 -12.22 -17.79 1.68
CA LEU A 264 -11.33 -16.80 2.28
C LEU A 264 -9.95 -16.87 1.61
N LEU A 265 -9.53 -15.77 0.97
CA LEU A 265 -8.28 -15.66 0.23
C LEU A 265 -7.34 -14.66 0.91
N GLY A 266 -6.27 -15.13 1.54
CA GLY A 266 -5.19 -14.26 2.05
C GLY A 266 -4.15 -13.98 0.97
N THR A 267 -3.79 -12.72 0.80
CA THR A 267 -2.77 -12.33 -0.20
C THR A 267 -2.23 -10.94 0.08
N VAL A 268 -0.91 -10.78 0.05
CA VAL A 268 -0.24 -9.47 0.14
C VAL A 268 1.12 -9.47 -0.55
N THR A 269 2.04 -10.34 -0.16
CA THR A 269 3.43 -10.34 -0.65
C THR A 269 3.54 -11.02 -2.02
N PRO A 270 3.89 -10.30 -3.09
CA PRO A 270 4.04 -10.87 -4.42
C PRO A 270 5.43 -11.51 -4.63
N ASP A 271 5.58 -12.22 -5.75
CA ASP A 271 6.89 -12.35 -6.40
C ASP A 271 7.28 -10.97 -6.95
N TRP A 272 8.15 -10.27 -6.22
CA TRP A 272 8.51 -8.88 -6.52
C TRP A 272 9.03 -8.71 -7.94
N SER A 273 9.93 -9.57 -8.40
CA SER A 273 10.51 -9.47 -9.74
C SER A 273 9.45 -9.49 -10.85
N LYS A 274 8.50 -10.41 -10.73
CA LYS A 274 7.37 -10.55 -11.66
C LYS A 274 6.38 -9.38 -11.57
N TYR A 275 5.95 -9.07 -10.35
CA TYR A 275 4.82 -8.14 -10.18
C TYR A 275 5.21 -6.67 -10.23
N LEU A 276 6.44 -6.30 -9.88
CA LEU A 276 6.93 -4.93 -10.12
C LEU A 276 7.00 -4.62 -11.62
N THR A 277 7.49 -5.57 -12.43
CA THR A 277 7.50 -5.40 -13.90
C THR A 277 6.10 -5.27 -14.46
N LYS A 278 5.16 -6.16 -14.05
CA LYS A 278 3.76 -6.10 -14.47
C LYS A 278 3.08 -4.80 -14.04
N ALA A 279 3.39 -4.32 -12.83
CA ALA A 279 2.85 -3.07 -12.33
C ALA A 279 3.40 -1.85 -13.09
N GLN A 280 4.68 -1.86 -13.47
CA GLN A 280 5.24 -0.80 -14.31
C GLN A 280 4.57 -0.76 -15.68
N ASP A 281 4.39 -1.90 -16.34
CA ASP A 281 3.71 -1.94 -17.64
C ASP A 281 2.26 -1.42 -17.54
N LEU A 282 1.54 -1.80 -16.50
CA LEU A 282 0.18 -1.31 -16.26
C LEU A 282 0.16 0.17 -15.91
N TYR A 283 1.11 0.65 -15.08
CA TYR A 283 1.26 2.06 -14.77
C TYR A 283 1.51 2.90 -16.02
N LEU A 284 2.37 2.44 -16.92
CA LEU A 284 2.66 3.15 -18.18
C LEU A 284 1.42 3.25 -19.07
N ALA A 285 0.62 2.20 -19.14
CA ALA A 285 -0.62 2.18 -19.93
C ALA A 285 -1.70 3.12 -19.36
N HIS A 286 -1.68 3.39 -18.04
CA HIS A 286 -2.72 4.14 -17.32
C HIS A 286 -2.14 5.23 -16.41
N ARG A 287 -1.03 5.83 -16.83
CA ARG A 287 -0.25 6.77 -16.02
C ARG A 287 -1.08 7.94 -15.49
N GLU A 288 -1.90 8.55 -16.35
CA GLU A 288 -2.70 9.72 -15.95
C GLU A 288 -3.69 9.41 -14.83
N GLU A 289 -4.32 8.23 -14.87
CA GLU A 289 -5.26 7.80 -13.86
C GLU A 289 -4.57 7.46 -12.54
N LEU A 290 -3.50 6.65 -12.61
CA LEU A 290 -2.80 6.12 -11.44
C LEU A 290 -1.96 7.19 -10.73
N SER A 291 -1.37 8.15 -11.45
CA SER A 291 -0.61 9.27 -10.85
C SER A 291 -1.47 10.16 -9.96
N ARG A 292 -2.78 10.18 -10.15
CA ARG A 292 -3.73 10.94 -9.31
C ARG A 292 -3.77 10.45 -7.86
N LEU A 293 -3.35 9.21 -7.61
CA LEU A 293 -3.23 8.67 -6.25
C LEU A 293 -2.20 9.43 -5.41
N VAL A 294 -1.21 10.04 -6.03
CA VAL A 294 -0.23 10.92 -5.36
C VAL A 294 -0.85 12.31 -5.20
N THR A 295 -1.51 12.50 -4.08
CA THR A 295 -2.22 13.75 -3.77
C THR A 295 -1.34 14.80 -3.13
N HIS A 296 -0.26 14.40 -2.44
CA HIS A 296 0.63 15.30 -1.70
C HIS A 296 2.09 15.07 -2.10
N ARG A 297 2.80 16.18 -2.27
CA ARG A 297 4.25 16.22 -2.49
C ARG A 297 4.87 17.13 -1.44
N LEU A 298 5.70 16.58 -0.60
CA LEU A 298 6.29 17.27 0.53
C LEU A 298 7.80 17.13 0.48
N PRO A 299 8.57 18.12 0.93
CA PRO A 299 10.02 17.94 1.08
C PRO A 299 10.30 16.91 2.18
N MET A 300 11.42 16.20 2.08
CA MET A 300 11.82 15.17 3.05
C MET A 300 11.89 15.71 4.49
N ARG A 301 12.22 16.99 4.69
CA ARG A 301 12.20 17.62 6.03
C ARG A 301 10.81 17.67 6.68
N GLU A 302 9.73 17.49 5.91
CA GLU A 302 8.34 17.48 6.39
C GLU A 302 7.79 16.06 6.59
N THR A 303 8.66 15.07 6.75
CA THR A 303 8.29 13.66 6.96
C THR A 303 7.25 13.50 8.09
N GLU A 304 7.47 14.13 9.25
CA GLU A 304 6.53 14.04 10.38
C GLU A 304 5.14 14.59 10.02
N SER A 305 5.08 15.72 9.31
CA SER A 305 3.83 16.29 8.82
C SER A 305 3.10 15.36 7.85
N ALA A 306 3.83 14.73 6.91
CA ALA A 306 3.27 13.78 5.96
C ALA A 306 2.62 12.58 6.66
N TYR A 307 3.31 12.00 7.64
CA TYR A 307 2.76 10.90 8.43
C TYR A 307 1.57 11.34 9.30
N GLY A 308 1.62 12.54 9.87
CA GLY A 308 0.51 13.11 10.64
C GLY A 308 -0.75 13.32 9.80
N LEU A 309 -0.62 13.88 8.59
CA LEU A 309 -1.75 14.02 7.64
C LEU A 309 -2.34 12.66 7.28
N TYR A 310 -1.46 11.69 7.00
CA TYR A 310 -1.87 10.34 6.62
C TYR A 310 -2.61 9.62 7.75
N GLU A 311 -2.12 9.70 8.99
CA GLU A 311 -2.75 9.13 10.19
C GLU A 311 -4.14 9.70 10.44
N ARG A 312 -4.27 11.04 10.35
CA ARG A 312 -5.53 11.74 10.64
C ARG A 312 -6.49 11.80 9.48
N HIS A 313 -6.08 11.32 8.29
CA HIS A 313 -6.88 11.36 7.05
C HIS A 313 -7.32 12.79 6.67
N GLU A 314 -6.45 13.76 6.90
CA GLU A 314 -6.73 15.18 6.65
C GLU A 314 -6.34 15.61 5.24
N ASP A 315 -6.77 16.82 4.85
CA ASP A 315 -6.43 17.50 3.58
C ASP A 315 -6.67 16.68 2.31
N GLY A 316 -7.56 15.70 2.36
CA GLY A 316 -7.85 14.85 1.20
C GLY A 316 -6.74 13.87 0.83
N ILE A 317 -5.83 13.57 1.74
CA ILE A 317 -4.68 12.71 1.47
C ILE A 317 -5.09 11.28 1.05
N ILE A 318 -4.52 10.83 -0.06
CA ILE A 318 -4.53 9.42 -0.48
C ILE A 318 -3.12 8.84 -0.39
N LYS A 319 -2.12 9.49 -0.99
CA LYS A 319 -0.68 9.18 -0.88
C LYS A 319 0.14 10.47 -0.78
N ALA A 320 1.15 10.45 0.07
CA ALA A 320 2.16 11.51 0.11
C ALA A 320 3.50 10.96 -0.36
N VAL A 321 4.17 11.73 -1.23
CA VAL A 321 5.55 11.45 -1.66
C VAL A 321 6.48 12.52 -1.11
N LEU A 322 7.64 12.10 -0.65
CA LEU A 322 8.68 12.90 -0.02
C LEU A 322 9.83 13.13 -1.00
N ASP A 323 10.18 14.39 -1.23
CA ASP A 323 11.28 14.82 -2.08
C ASP A 323 12.61 14.79 -1.29
N ALA A 324 13.48 13.84 -1.61
CA ALA A 324 14.77 13.68 -0.97
C ALA A 324 15.83 14.72 -1.40
N SER A 325 15.53 15.60 -2.33
CA SER A 325 16.40 16.76 -2.63
C SER A 325 16.35 17.83 -1.51
N ALA A 326 15.33 17.76 -0.64
CA ALA A 326 15.02 18.79 0.36
C ALA A 326 14.94 18.18 1.80
N TRP A 327 16.10 17.83 2.35
CA TRP A 327 16.30 17.31 3.71
C TRP A 327 16.15 18.37 4.79
#